data_cd3dc9b808dbad14844c91a5cb30e0ac
#
_entry.id   cd3dc9b808dbad14844c91a5cb30e0ac
#
_cell.length_a   1.000
_cell.length_b   1.000
_cell.length_c   1.000
_cell.angle_alpha   90.00
_cell.angle_beta   90.00
_cell.angle_gamma   90.00
#
_symmetry.space_group_name_H-M   'P 1'
#
loop_
_entity.id
_entity.type
_entity.pdbx_description
1 polymer ?
#
loop_
_entity_poly.entity_id
_entity_poly.type
_entity_poly.pdbx_seq_one_letter_code
_entity_poly.pdbx_strand_id
1 'polypeptide(L)'
;MEVSQEELKRYEELQILALDFARVGKTQDLKAMLEAGMSVNLTDHKGNTLLMLASYNGNFETTKMLLGYKAEVDRKNDKGQTPLAGVCFK
;
A
#
# COMPACT_ATOMS: atom_id res chain seq x y z
N MET A 1 -20.63 17.20 -5.46
CA MET A 1 -19.82 17.96 -4.50
C MET A 1 -18.38 18.04 -5.02
N GLU A 2 -17.94 19.24 -5.29
CA GLU A 2 -16.58 19.42 -5.80
C GLU A 2 -15.58 19.46 -4.64
N VAL A 3 -14.53 18.66 -4.78
CA VAL A 3 -13.42 18.66 -3.83
C VAL A 3 -12.48 19.82 -4.19
N SER A 4 -12.06 20.59 -3.20
CA SER A 4 -11.14 21.69 -3.46
C SER A 4 -9.77 21.17 -3.88
N GLN A 5 -8.99 22.00 -4.60
CA GLN A 5 -7.65 21.61 -5.02
C GLN A 5 -6.74 21.35 -3.83
N GLU A 6 -6.93 22.06 -2.72
CA GLU A 6 -6.18 21.84 -1.50
C GLU A 6 -6.47 20.48 -0.89
N GLU A 7 -7.75 20.06 -0.91
CA GLU A 7 -8.15 18.74 -0.40
C GLU A 7 -7.59 17.62 -1.27
N LEU A 8 -7.63 17.78 -2.60
CA LEU A 8 -7.05 16.82 -3.52
C LEU A 8 -5.55 16.69 -3.32
N LYS A 9 -4.85 17.81 -3.16
CA LYS A 9 -3.41 17.81 -2.94
C LYS A 9 -3.05 17.12 -1.63
N ARG A 10 -3.81 17.39 -0.57
CA ARG A 10 -3.59 16.74 0.73
C ARG A 10 -3.81 15.24 0.63
N TYR A 11 -4.84 14.82 -0.10
CA TYR A 11 -5.14 13.40 -0.30
C TYR A 11 -4.00 12.72 -1.05
N GLU A 12 -3.47 13.35 -2.10
CA GLU A 12 -2.33 12.83 -2.85
C GLU A 12 -1.09 12.70 -1.96
N GLU A 13 -0.83 13.68 -1.11
CA GLU A 13 0.29 13.62 -0.17
C GLU A 13 0.14 12.46 0.81
N LEU A 14 -1.07 12.22 1.30
CA LEU A 14 -1.36 11.10 2.19
C LEU A 14 -1.17 9.76 1.48
N GLN A 15 -1.56 9.67 0.21
CA GLN A 15 -1.34 8.47 -0.57
C GLN A 15 0.14 8.17 -0.74
N ILE A 16 0.94 9.18 -1.06
CA ILE A 16 2.40 9.04 -1.19
C ILE A 16 2.99 8.59 0.14
N LEU A 17 2.54 9.16 1.24
CA LEU A 17 3.00 8.80 2.58
C LEU A 17 2.66 7.35 2.92
N ALA A 18 1.45 6.91 2.59
CA ALA A 18 1.03 5.54 2.81
C ALA A 18 1.91 4.55 2.03
N LEU A 19 2.21 4.86 0.77
CA LEU A 19 3.09 4.04 -0.06
C LEU A 19 4.50 3.97 0.55
N ASP A 20 5.00 5.09 1.06
CA ASP A 20 6.30 5.13 1.71
C ASP A 20 6.32 4.30 3.00
N PHE A 21 5.26 4.39 3.81
CA PHE A 21 5.14 3.59 5.03
C PHE A 21 5.17 2.09 4.74
N ALA A 22 4.51 1.68 3.65
CA ALA A 22 4.54 0.27 3.23
C ALA A 22 5.95 -0.15 2.82
N ARG A 23 6.67 0.74 2.13
CA ARG A 23 8.02 0.46 1.65
C ARG A 23 9.02 0.31 2.79
N VAL A 24 8.93 1.18 3.80
CA VAL A 24 9.87 1.19 4.92
C VAL A 24 9.41 0.36 6.12
N GLY A 25 8.19 -0.16 6.08
CA GLY A 25 7.70 -1.06 7.12
C GLY A 25 7.12 -0.38 8.36
N LYS A 26 6.60 0.84 8.21
CA LYS A 26 5.94 1.53 9.33
C LYS A 26 4.51 1.01 9.49
N THR A 27 4.38 -0.16 10.05
CA THR A 27 3.13 -0.91 10.15
C THR A 27 2.05 -0.15 10.91
N GLN A 28 2.37 0.40 12.07
CA GLN A 28 1.38 1.10 12.91
C GLN A 28 0.87 2.38 12.24
N ASP A 29 1.77 3.15 11.63
CA ASP A 29 1.42 4.39 10.95
C ASP A 29 0.51 4.10 9.74
N LEU A 30 0.86 3.09 8.96
CA LEU A 30 0.06 2.68 7.81
C LEU A 30 -1.31 2.15 8.26
N LYS A 31 -1.35 1.37 9.33
CA LYS A 31 -2.59 0.85 9.88
C LYS A 31 -3.54 1.98 10.27
N ALA A 32 -3.00 3.02 10.92
CA ALA A 32 -3.79 4.19 11.29
C ALA A 32 -4.41 4.86 10.07
N MET A 33 -3.68 4.94 8.96
CA MET A 33 -4.19 5.51 7.72
C MET A 33 -5.32 4.66 7.12
N LEU A 34 -5.18 3.34 7.17
CA LEU A 34 -6.23 2.43 6.69
C LEU A 34 -7.49 2.53 7.56
N GLU A 35 -7.33 2.64 8.86
CA GLU A 35 -8.45 2.83 9.78
C GLU A 35 -9.16 4.16 9.55
N ALA A 36 -8.42 5.16 9.06
CA ALA A 36 -8.99 6.46 8.73
C ALA A 36 -9.70 6.49 7.36
N GLY A 37 -9.70 5.37 6.63
CA GLY A 37 -10.42 5.25 5.36
C GLY A 37 -9.54 5.18 4.12
N MET A 38 -8.22 5.11 4.27
CA MET A 38 -7.31 4.96 3.12
C MET A 38 -7.54 3.60 2.46
N SER A 39 -7.51 3.58 1.12
CA SER A 39 -7.69 2.32 0.38
C SER A 39 -6.52 1.38 0.60
N VAL A 40 -6.81 0.12 0.95
CA VAL A 40 -5.77 -0.90 1.12
C VAL A 40 -5.16 -1.31 -0.23
N ASN A 41 -5.88 -1.07 -1.33
CA ASN A 41 -5.43 -1.41 -2.68
C ASN A 41 -4.82 -0.22 -3.42
N LEU A 42 -4.38 0.79 -2.69
CA LEU A 42 -3.70 1.95 -3.24
C LEU A 42 -2.45 1.52 -4.01
N THR A 43 -2.21 2.14 -5.16
CA THR A 43 -1.03 1.83 -5.98
C THR A 43 -0.20 3.08 -6.23
N ASP A 44 1.09 2.87 -6.49
CA ASP A 44 1.97 3.92 -6.97
C ASP A 44 1.82 4.06 -8.49
N HIS A 45 2.65 4.91 -9.10
CA HIS A 45 2.59 5.17 -10.54
C HIS A 45 3.05 3.98 -11.41
N LYS A 46 3.66 2.96 -10.80
CA LYS A 46 4.07 1.74 -11.50
C LYS A 46 3.09 0.58 -11.26
N GLY A 47 1.98 0.87 -10.63
CA GLY A 47 0.97 -0.14 -10.30
C GLY A 47 1.32 -1.01 -9.11
N ASN A 48 2.36 -0.67 -8.35
CA ASN A 48 2.72 -1.41 -7.14
C ASN A 48 1.75 -1.08 -6.00
N THR A 49 1.14 -2.10 -5.43
CA THR A 49 0.22 -1.92 -4.30
C THR A 49 1.00 -1.79 -2.98
N LEU A 50 0.30 -1.37 -1.93
CA LEU A 50 0.89 -1.36 -0.59
C LEU A 50 1.44 -2.74 -0.23
N LEU A 51 0.68 -3.79 -0.56
CA LEU A 51 1.09 -5.16 -0.29
C LEU A 51 2.37 -5.53 -1.03
N MET A 52 2.50 -5.12 -2.30
CA MET A 52 3.72 -5.33 -3.08
C MET A 52 4.92 -4.65 -2.46
N LEU A 53 4.76 -3.37 -2.10
CA LEU A 53 5.85 -2.60 -1.51
C LEU A 53 6.32 -3.19 -0.19
N ALA A 54 5.37 -3.62 0.65
CA ALA A 54 5.70 -4.24 1.92
C ALA A 54 6.39 -5.59 1.73
N SER A 55 5.82 -6.46 0.89
CA SER A 55 6.35 -7.82 0.70
C SER A 55 7.69 -7.83 0.00
N TYR A 56 7.88 -7.00 -1.03
CA TYR A 56 9.13 -6.96 -1.78
C TYR A 56 10.29 -6.40 -0.96
N ASN A 57 9.99 -5.59 0.04
CA ASN A 57 11.00 -5.02 0.94
C ASN A 57 11.19 -5.82 2.23
N GLY A 58 10.56 -7.00 2.31
CA GLY A 58 10.72 -7.89 3.46
C GLY A 58 10.01 -7.42 4.74
N ASN A 59 9.03 -6.55 4.62
CA ASN A 59 8.29 -6.01 5.75
C ASN A 59 7.12 -6.95 6.10
N PHE A 60 7.41 -8.06 6.75
CA PHE A 60 6.44 -9.14 6.96
C PHE A 60 5.29 -8.74 7.87
N GLU A 61 5.53 -7.95 8.91
CA GLU A 61 4.45 -7.47 9.77
C GLU A 61 3.49 -6.56 9.02
N THR A 62 4.03 -5.66 8.19
CA THR A 62 3.23 -4.79 7.36
C THR A 62 2.43 -5.60 6.35
N THR A 63 3.07 -6.59 5.72
CA THR A 63 2.41 -7.50 4.78
C THR A 63 1.26 -8.23 5.46
N LYS A 64 1.50 -8.78 6.63
CA LYS A 64 0.48 -9.51 7.40
C LYS A 64 -0.68 -8.60 7.78
N MET A 65 -0.39 -7.38 8.20
CA MET A 65 -1.41 -6.39 8.55
C MET A 65 -2.27 -6.06 7.33
N LEU A 66 -1.64 -5.84 6.16
CA LEU A 66 -2.37 -5.54 4.93
C LEU A 66 -3.28 -6.68 4.50
N LEU A 67 -2.82 -7.93 4.65
CA LEU A 67 -3.65 -9.10 4.37
C LEU A 67 -4.86 -9.16 5.30
N GLY A 68 -4.70 -8.74 6.54
CA GLY A 68 -5.80 -8.62 7.50
C GLY A 68 -6.85 -7.60 7.09
N TYR A 69 -6.46 -6.60 6.30
CA TYR A 69 -7.37 -5.61 5.72
C TYR A 69 -7.87 -6.01 4.33
N LYS A 70 -7.68 -7.28 3.95
CA LYS A 70 -8.16 -7.86 2.69
C LYS A 70 -7.51 -7.25 1.45
N ALA A 71 -6.21 -6.96 1.52
CA ALA A 71 -5.46 -6.50 0.37
C ALA A 71 -5.52 -7.55 -0.75
N GLU A 72 -5.65 -7.09 -2.00
CA GLU A 72 -5.70 -7.99 -3.15
C GLU A 72 -4.35 -8.66 -3.38
N VAL A 73 -4.34 -10.00 -3.41
CA VAL A 73 -3.11 -10.78 -3.57
C VAL A 73 -2.82 -11.12 -5.03
N ASP A 74 -3.81 -10.99 -5.91
CA ASP A 74 -3.69 -11.34 -7.32
C ASP A 74 -3.46 -10.14 -8.23
N ARG A 75 -3.41 -8.95 -7.68
CA ARG A 75 -3.26 -7.74 -8.47
C ARG A 75 -1.86 -7.65 -9.04
N LYS A 76 -1.76 -7.38 -10.33
CA LYS A 76 -0.47 -7.25 -11.02
C LYS A 76 -0.10 -5.78 -11.17
N ASN A 77 1.21 -5.49 -11.04
CA ASN A 77 1.74 -4.17 -11.34
C ASN A 77 1.98 -4.04 -12.86
N ASP A 78 2.57 -2.93 -13.29
CA ASP A 78 2.85 -2.68 -14.71
C ASP A 78 3.81 -3.72 -15.31
N LYS A 79 4.61 -4.40 -14.48
CA LYS A 79 5.52 -5.45 -14.92
C LYS A 79 4.87 -6.83 -14.90
N GLY A 80 3.59 -6.92 -14.56
CA GLY A 80 2.87 -8.19 -14.45
C GLY A 80 3.21 -9.01 -13.22
N GLN A 81 3.80 -8.38 -12.21
CA GLN A 81 4.16 -9.05 -10.95
C GLN A 81 3.02 -8.98 -9.94
N THR A 82 2.82 -10.06 -9.20
CA THR A 82 1.85 -10.10 -8.10
C THR A 82 2.54 -9.81 -6.78
N PRO A 83 1.78 -9.42 -5.71
CA PRO A 83 2.38 -9.09 -4.42
C PRO A 83 3.25 -10.18 -3.82
N LEU A 84 2.88 -11.44 -4.04
CA LEU A 84 3.60 -12.56 -3.43
C LEU A 84 4.65 -13.18 -4.34
N ALA A 85 4.75 -12.76 -5.59
CA ALA A 85 5.70 -13.33 -6.55
C ALA A 85 7.16 -13.08 -6.18
N GLY A 86 7.43 -11.95 -5.49
CA GLY A 86 8.78 -11.59 -5.06
C GLY A 86 9.12 -12.05 -3.65
N VAL A 87 8.23 -12.76 -2.97
CA VAL A 87 8.42 -13.18 -1.59
C VAL A 87 8.80 -14.65 -1.55
N CYS A 88 9.96 -14.92 -0.96
CA CYS A 88 10.41 -16.29 -0.73
C CYS A 88 9.92 -16.75 0.64
N PHE A 89 8.94 -17.62 0.64
CA PHE A 89 8.47 -18.27 1.88
C PHE A 89 9.31 -19.53 2.10
N LYS A 90 10.10 -19.47 3.13
CA LYS A 90 10.85 -20.65 3.54
C LYS A 90 10.29 -21.20 4.83
#